data_588680a890699f38a4274a0a9496f265
#
_entry.id   588680a890699f38a4274a0a9496f265
#
_cell.length_a   1.000
_cell.length_b   1.000
_cell.length_c   1.000
_cell.angle_alpha   90.00
_cell.angle_beta   90.00
_cell.angle_gamma   90.00
#
_symmetry.space_group_name_H-M   'P 1'
#
loop_
_entity.id
_entity.type
_entity.pdbx_description
1 polymer ?
#
loop_
_entity_poly.entity_id
_entity_poly.type
_entity_poly.pdbx_seq_one_letter_code
_entity_poly.pdbx_strand_id
1 'polypeptide(L)'
;MENKLESTELILTKQQQDIVDYTGNEILIRGIAGSGKTLVLLKKAKQTALKYPNEKVVIFTYAGSLSNATKFLIEKYNLPNLEVKTFHSWAFGAYCKVMKKKPIITQKYKQEEFLKESIKSLASLNHRFVKNDDYFDFLKDEIQWIKGKNISTLSDYLRADRRGRGTNTRVTMNDREIIYQVFDQYNKKKNYLLDFDDLAVVLMKNPAIFPDSIKYDHIFIDEAQDLQQVQLQALKQIARKSFIVAADKGQKIYKTSFTWKEIGLNVTGNRTKILKESYRSTKQIIQLAASLQQNDMIIHDEEYVIPNLPEREGPIPYLMNCKNAESQDREVIKSVKQIIEQAPNCTIGILYREGSSRNSAKFRMQRALNDAGIPSEDIREKGNPHTPGVKLCTFHSAKGLEFDFVYIIDLIEPTRIPDEDKEENYWEIERRLLYVSITRACRHLQLFTYGDTLRLVKELDSEFYKSFAL
;
A
#
# COMPACT_ATOMS: atom_id res chain seq x y z
N MET A 1 26.89 30.87 14.37
CA MET A 1 25.42 30.78 14.49
C MET A 1 25.03 29.35 14.29
N GLU A 2 25.24 28.58 15.35
CA GLU A 2 24.99 27.13 15.42
C GLU A 2 23.54 26.88 15.77
N ASN A 3 23.01 25.80 15.18
CA ASN A 3 21.91 24.98 15.71
C ASN A 3 20.58 25.64 16.06
N LYS A 4 19.69 25.70 15.08
CA LYS A 4 18.24 25.57 15.31
C LYS A 4 17.62 24.52 14.38
N LEU A 5 18.19 23.32 14.40
CA LEU A 5 17.56 22.06 13.98
C LEU A 5 17.47 21.15 15.21
N GLU A 6 17.10 21.71 16.35
CA GLU A 6 16.57 20.90 17.43
C GLU A 6 15.25 20.33 16.97
N SER A 7 15.25 19.03 16.81
CA SER A 7 14.10 18.17 16.61
C SER A 7 13.00 18.55 17.58
N THR A 8 11.99 19.30 17.16
CA THR A 8 10.69 19.30 17.84
C THR A 8 10.22 17.85 17.83
N GLU A 9 10.48 17.11 18.93
CA GLU A 9 9.88 15.79 19.09
C GLU A 9 8.38 15.97 18.95
N LEU A 10 7.78 15.33 17.95
CA LEU A 10 6.34 15.35 17.77
C LEU A 10 5.69 14.89 19.07
N ILE A 11 4.93 15.76 19.70
CA ILE A 11 4.22 15.52 20.94
C ILE A 11 3.09 14.55 20.62
N LEU A 12 3.08 13.41 21.28
CA LEU A 12 2.01 12.43 21.16
C LEU A 12 0.76 12.92 21.91
N THR A 13 -0.40 12.66 21.37
CA THR A 13 -1.64 12.82 22.14
C THR A 13 -1.71 11.79 23.25
N LYS A 14 -2.57 12.01 24.23
CA LYS A 14 -2.77 11.05 25.32
C LYS A 14 -3.09 9.65 24.78
N GLN A 15 -3.99 9.55 23.80
CA GLN A 15 -4.36 8.27 23.19
C GLN A 15 -3.18 7.58 22.48
N GLN A 16 -2.35 8.35 21.77
CA GLN A 16 -1.14 7.84 21.13
C GLN A 16 -0.11 7.39 22.17
N GLN A 17 0.07 8.17 23.24
CA GLN A 17 0.99 7.83 24.34
C GLN A 17 0.55 6.55 25.07
N ASP A 18 -0.74 6.39 25.34
CA ASP A 18 -1.29 5.17 25.98
C ASP A 18 -1.00 3.91 25.16
N ILE A 19 -0.91 4.02 23.83
CA ILE A 19 -0.53 2.90 22.95
C ILE A 19 0.97 2.63 23.04
N VAL A 20 1.80 3.68 23.05
CA VAL A 20 3.26 3.54 23.21
C VAL A 20 3.59 2.88 24.54
N ASP A 21 2.91 3.24 25.62
CA ASP A 21 3.16 2.73 26.97
C ASP A 21 2.51 1.38 27.27
N TYR A 22 1.61 0.91 26.38
CA TYR A 22 0.98 -0.38 26.57
C TYR A 22 2.01 -1.53 26.59
N THR A 23 1.96 -2.37 27.62
CA THR A 23 2.98 -3.40 27.89
C THR A 23 2.65 -4.79 27.30
N GLY A 24 1.49 -4.94 26.67
CA GLY A 24 1.11 -6.23 26.06
C GLY A 24 1.99 -6.62 24.87
N ASN A 25 2.19 -7.91 24.71
CA ASN A 25 3.06 -8.47 23.67
C ASN A 25 2.42 -8.49 22.28
N GLU A 26 1.10 -8.40 22.19
CA GLU A 26 0.35 -8.37 20.94
C GLU A 26 -0.59 -7.17 20.93
N ILE A 27 -0.52 -6.38 19.88
CA ILE A 27 -1.37 -5.19 19.69
C ILE A 27 -1.76 -5.10 18.22
N LEU A 28 -3.03 -4.80 17.98
CA LEU A 28 -3.54 -4.31 16.71
C LEU A 28 -3.87 -2.81 16.84
N ILE A 29 -3.16 -1.96 16.15
CA ILE A 29 -3.41 -0.52 16.06
C ILE A 29 -4.23 -0.28 14.78
N ARG A 30 -5.51 0.00 14.91
CA ARG A 30 -6.38 0.40 13.81
C ARG A 30 -6.49 1.92 13.78
N GLY A 31 -6.54 2.49 12.60
CA GLY A 31 -6.71 3.94 12.51
C GLY A 31 -6.82 4.43 11.09
N ILE A 32 -7.31 5.66 10.95
CA ILE A 32 -7.49 6.33 9.67
C ILE A 32 -6.19 6.93 9.11
N ALA A 33 -6.25 7.43 7.87
CA ALA A 33 -5.16 8.19 7.27
C ALA A 33 -4.76 9.38 8.16
N GLY A 34 -3.45 9.55 8.41
CA GLY A 34 -2.94 10.67 9.20
C GLY A 34 -3.17 10.58 10.70
N SER A 35 -3.70 9.47 11.25
CA SER A 35 -3.93 9.32 12.70
C SER A 35 -2.67 9.06 13.53
N GLY A 36 -1.50 9.00 12.88
CA GLY A 36 -0.22 8.79 13.57
C GLY A 36 0.11 7.32 13.86
N LYS A 37 -0.52 6.34 13.19
CA LYS A 37 -0.19 4.90 13.34
C LYS A 37 1.31 4.64 13.23
N THR A 38 1.93 5.10 12.14
CA THR A 38 3.38 4.96 11.90
C THR A 38 4.19 5.64 13.00
N LEU A 39 3.79 6.84 13.44
CA LEU A 39 4.48 7.57 14.51
C LEU A 39 4.45 6.79 15.83
N VAL A 40 3.28 6.31 16.23
CA VAL A 40 3.10 5.49 17.45
C VAL A 40 3.93 4.20 17.36
N LEU A 41 3.91 3.54 16.21
CA LEU A 41 4.67 2.32 15.96
C LEU A 41 6.18 2.57 16.05
N LEU A 42 6.68 3.66 15.45
CA LEU A 42 8.09 4.07 15.51
C LEU A 42 8.54 4.43 16.95
N LYS A 43 7.74 5.23 17.66
CA LYS A 43 8.03 5.62 19.06
C LYS A 43 8.07 4.38 19.97
N LYS A 44 7.11 3.47 19.80
CA LYS A 44 7.07 2.20 20.54
C LYS A 44 8.27 1.30 20.21
N ALA A 45 8.64 1.18 18.94
CA ALA A 45 9.83 0.42 18.53
C ALA A 45 11.11 1.01 19.11
N LYS A 46 11.26 2.35 19.06
CA LYS A 46 12.37 3.08 19.70
C LYS A 46 12.44 2.78 21.20
N GLN A 47 11.32 2.92 21.92
CA GLN A 47 11.23 2.66 23.36
C GLN A 47 11.61 1.20 23.68
N THR A 48 11.13 0.25 22.85
CA THR A 48 11.46 -1.17 23.00
C THR A 48 12.96 -1.43 22.80
N ALA A 49 13.56 -0.85 21.75
CA ALA A 49 14.99 -1.02 21.45
C ALA A 49 15.88 -0.42 22.56
N LEU A 50 15.50 0.72 23.12
CA LEU A 50 16.20 1.34 24.25
C LEU A 50 16.07 0.49 25.53
N LYS A 51 14.89 -0.05 25.80
CA LYS A 51 14.62 -0.87 27.00
C LYS A 51 15.33 -2.22 26.95
N TYR A 52 15.51 -2.78 25.76
CA TYR A 52 16.08 -4.10 25.54
C TYR A 52 17.25 -4.04 24.54
N PRO A 53 18.42 -3.47 24.91
CA PRO A 53 19.51 -3.19 23.97
C PRO A 53 20.15 -4.44 23.33
N ASN A 54 20.00 -5.61 23.97
CA ASN A 54 20.51 -6.90 23.48
C ASN A 54 19.48 -7.69 22.67
N GLU A 55 18.28 -7.18 22.46
CA GLU A 55 17.19 -7.84 21.75
C GLU A 55 17.02 -7.25 20.35
N LYS A 56 16.69 -8.12 19.39
CA LYS A 56 16.50 -7.72 17.99
C LYS A 56 15.11 -7.12 17.77
N VAL A 57 15.06 -5.88 17.37
CA VAL A 57 13.83 -5.14 17.06
C VAL A 57 13.78 -4.87 15.55
N VAL A 58 12.66 -5.17 14.91
CA VAL A 58 12.46 -4.91 13.47
C VAL A 58 11.12 -4.26 13.19
N ILE A 59 11.13 -3.31 12.25
CA ILE A 59 9.92 -2.72 11.66
C ILE A 59 9.78 -3.26 10.25
N PHE A 60 8.67 -3.94 9.98
CA PHE A 60 8.32 -4.35 8.63
C PHE A 60 7.38 -3.35 7.98
N THR A 61 7.66 -3.00 6.73
CA THR A 61 6.81 -2.16 5.89
C THR A 61 6.49 -2.89 4.60
N TYR A 62 5.34 -2.58 3.99
CA TYR A 62 4.95 -3.19 2.73
C TYR A 62 5.79 -2.70 1.55
N ALA A 63 5.85 -1.39 1.33
CA ALA A 63 6.48 -0.78 0.17
C ALA A 63 7.94 -0.37 0.41
N GLY A 64 8.77 -0.47 -0.63
CA GLY A 64 10.17 -0.02 -0.58
C GLY A 64 10.31 1.48 -0.30
N SER A 65 9.45 2.33 -0.87
CA SER A 65 9.42 3.78 -0.60
C SER A 65 9.17 4.07 0.87
N LEU A 66 8.17 3.41 1.47
CA LEU A 66 7.88 3.54 2.90
C LEU A 66 9.03 3.00 3.76
N SER A 67 9.62 1.87 3.35
CA SER A 67 10.80 1.32 4.04
C SER A 67 11.96 2.30 4.07
N ASN A 68 12.26 2.96 2.95
CA ASN A 68 13.30 3.97 2.86
C ASN A 68 12.98 5.19 3.72
N ALA A 69 11.76 5.72 3.63
CA ALA A 69 11.30 6.83 4.47
C ALA A 69 11.44 6.50 5.96
N THR A 70 11.01 5.31 6.37
CA THR A 70 11.13 4.84 7.75
C THR A 70 12.58 4.68 8.19
N LYS A 71 13.47 4.19 7.33
CA LYS A 71 14.92 4.10 7.61
C LYS A 71 15.52 5.46 7.92
N PHE A 72 15.26 6.49 7.11
CA PHE A 72 15.74 7.85 7.38
C PHE A 72 15.29 8.39 8.74
N LEU A 73 14.09 8.01 9.19
CA LEU A 73 13.58 8.42 10.49
C LEU A 73 14.30 7.71 11.64
N ILE A 74 14.55 6.39 11.52
CA ILE A 74 15.19 5.62 12.60
C ILE A 74 16.71 5.78 12.67
N GLU A 75 17.39 6.12 11.56
CA GLU A 75 18.83 6.40 11.53
C GLU A 75 19.23 7.47 12.56
N LYS A 76 18.36 8.46 12.77
CA LYS A 76 18.54 9.50 13.79
C LYS A 76 18.54 8.95 15.24
N TYR A 77 18.01 7.75 15.45
CA TYR A 77 17.96 7.15 16.80
C TYR A 77 19.29 6.51 17.20
N ASN A 78 20.16 6.20 16.24
CA ASN A 78 21.45 5.54 16.47
C ASN A 78 21.34 4.26 17.35
N LEU A 79 20.35 3.41 17.03
CA LEU A 79 20.06 2.17 17.78
C LEU A 79 20.46 0.96 16.93
N PRO A 80 21.58 0.28 17.23
CA PRO A 80 22.09 -0.81 16.38
C PRO A 80 21.23 -2.07 16.39
N ASN A 81 20.34 -2.22 17.39
CA ASN A 81 19.41 -3.33 17.53
C ASN A 81 18.04 -3.07 16.89
N LEU A 82 17.82 -1.91 16.24
CA LEU A 82 16.59 -1.55 15.53
C LEU A 82 16.83 -1.48 14.03
N GLU A 83 16.10 -2.27 13.25
CA GLU A 83 16.20 -2.26 11.80
C GLU A 83 14.83 -2.12 11.10
N VAL A 84 14.85 -1.69 9.84
CA VAL A 84 13.65 -1.63 8.96
C VAL A 84 13.86 -2.52 7.75
N LYS A 85 12.85 -3.33 7.44
CA LYS A 85 12.86 -4.23 6.27
C LYS A 85 11.50 -4.25 5.57
N THR A 86 11.49 -4.56 4.29
CA THR A 86 10.28 -5.05 3.64
C THR A 86 10.15 -6.56 3.86
N PHE A 87 8.90 -7.07 3.80
CA PHE A 87 8.69 -8.52 3.84
C PHE A 87 9.54 -9.26 2.81
N HIS A 88 9.55 -8.81 1.55
CA HIS A 88 10.27 -9.48 0.47
C HIS A 88 11.78 -9.48 0.68
N SER A 89 12.36 -8.41 1.20
CA SER A 89 13.79 -8.34 1.53
C SER A 89 14.17 -9.35 2.61
N TRP A 90 13.36 -9.45 3.67
CA TRP A 90 13.54 -10.45 4.72
C TRP A 90 13.34 -11.86 4.19
N ALA A 91 12.25 -12.12 3.46
CA ALA A 91 11.90 -13.45 2.95
C ALA A 91 12.97 -14.00 2.00
N PHE A 92 13.56 -13.15 1.15
CA PHE A 92 14.69 -13.54 0.30
C PHE A 92 15.90 -14.00 1.14
N GLY A 93 16.29 -13.22 2.14
CA GLY A 93 17.39 -13.59 3.05
C GLY A 93 17.08 -14.83 3.89
N ALA A 94 15.83 -14.96 4.36
CA ALA A 94 15.36 -16.13 5.09
C ALA A 94 15.40 -17.39 4.22
N TYR A 95 14.92 -17.29 2.98
CA TYR A 95 15.00 -18.40 2.01
C TYR A 95 16.44 -18.87 1.82
N CYS A 96 17.38 -17.95 1.59
CA CYS A 96 18.81 -18.30 1.44
C CYS A 96 19.34 -19.08 2.64
N LYS A 97 18.97 -18.68 3.85
CA LYS A 97 19.44 -19.34 5.09
C LYS A 97 18.77 -20.70 5.33
N VAL A 98 17.47 -20.80 5.07
CA VAL A 98 16.68 -22.04 5.26
C VAL A 98 17.00 -23.07 4.19
N MET A 99 17.01 -22.65 2.92
CA MET A 99 17.17 -23.53 1.77
C MET A 99 18.64 -23.73 1.35
N LYS A 100 19.57 -23.00 1.99
CA LYS A 100 21.02 -23.00 1.67
C LYS A 100 21.34 -22.72 0.19
N LYS A 101 20.44 -22.02 -0.50
CA LYS A 101 20.59 -21.58 -1.90
C LYS A 101 19.82 -20.28 -2.13
N LYS A 102 20.22 -19.53 -3.17
CA LYS A 102 19.49 -18.33 -3.57
C LYS A 102 18.21 -18.69 -4.34
N PRO A 103 17.08 -18.00 -4.10
CA PRO A 103 15.89 -18.17 -4.93
C PRO A 103 16.13 -17.61 -6.34
N ILE A 104 15.63 -18.28 -7.36
CA ILE A 104 15.63 -17.77 -8.74
C ILE A 104 14.23 -17.20 -8.99
N ILE A 105 14.11 -15.88 -8.88
CA ILE A 105 12.85 -15.17 -9.03
C ILE A 105 12.57 -14.93 -10.51
N THR A 106 11.41 -15.37 -10.97
CA THR A 106 10.96 -15.17 -12.34
C THR A 106 10.38 -13.79 -12.55
N GLN A 107 10.60 -13.22 -13.74
CA GLN A 107 10.06 -11.92 -14.10
C GLN A 107 8.56 -11.99 -14.43
N LYS A 108 7.84 -10.89 -14.26
CA LYS A 108 6.38 -10.82 -14.44
C LYS A 108 5.90 -11.34 -15.80
N TYR A 109 6.60 -10.96 -16.89
CA TYR A 109 6.23 -11.41 -18.24
C TYR A 109 6.33 -12.95 -18.39
N LYS A 110 7.32 -13.60 -17.75
CA LYS A 110 7.44 -15.06 -17.75
C LYS A 110 6.35 -15.73 -16.91
N GLN A 111 5.95 -15.13 -15.81
CA GLN A 111 4.81 -15.63 -15.03
C GLN A 111 3.53 -15.65 -15.89
N GLU A 112 3.30 -14.60 -16.66
CA GLU A 112 2.16 -14.51 -17.59
C GLU A 112 2.26 -15.55 -18.72
N GLU A 113 3.47 -15.80 -19.24
CA GLU A 113 3.73 -16.84 -20.24
C GLU A 113 3.40 -18.24 -19.67
N PHE A 114 3.92 -18.57 -18.49
CA PHE A 114 3.61 -19.84 -17.81
C PHE A 114 2.12 -20.03 -17.55
N LEU A 115 1.42 -18.96 -17.19
CA LEU A 115 -0.03 -19.02 -16.98
C LEU A 115 -0.76 -19.28 -18.30
N LYS A 116 -0.42 -18.57 -19.39
CA LYS A 116 -0.99 -18.79 -20.73
C LYS A 116 -0.79 -20.23 -21.20
N GLU A 117 0.42 -20.76 -21.05
CA GLU A 117 0.72 -22.13 -21.41
C GLU A 117 -0.04 -23.16 -20.54
N SER A 118 -0.25 -22.84 -19.25
CA SER A 118 -1.00 -23.71 -18.34
C SER A 118 -2.47 -23.79 -18.74
N ILE A 119 -3.07 -22.64 -19.04
CA ILE A 119 -4.45 -22.57 -19.56
C ILE A 119 -4.56 -23.37 -20.88
N LYS A 120 -3.64 -23.15 -21.81
CA LYS A 120 -3.62 -23.84 -23.11
C LYS A 120 -3.49 -25.37 -22.94
N SER A 121 -2.70 -25.84 -21.99
CA SER A 121 -2.53 -27.30 -21.75
C SER A 121 -3.80 -27.97 -21.24
N LEU A 122 -4.78 -27.24 -20.74
CA LEU A 122 -6.06 -27.71 -20.22
C LEU A 122 -7.25 -27.42 -21.17
N ALA A 123 -6.99 -26.95 -22.39
CA ALA A 123 -8.03 -26.56 -23.33
C ALA A 123 -9.02 -27.68 -23.67
N SER A 124 -8.57 -28.95 -23.58
CA SER A 124 -9.41 -30.16 -23.79
C SER A 124 -10.53 -30.30 -22.76
N LEU A 125 -10.43 -29.67 -21.59
CA LEU A 125 -11.47 -29.72 -20.54
C LEU A 125 -12.75 -28.98 -20.91
N ASN A 126 -12.71 -28.19 -21.99
CA ASN A 126 -13.87 -27.48 -22.54
C ASN A 126 -14.59 -26.57 -21.51
N HIS A 127 -13.86 -25.96 -20.61
CA HIS A 127 -14.39 -25.14 -19.52
C HIS A 127 -14.17 -23.66 -19.77
N ARG A 128 -15.08 -22.78 -19.27
CA ARG A 128 -15.03 -21.32 -19.48
C ARG A 128 -13.72 -20.68 -19.08
N PHE A 129 -13.10 -21.10 -17.97
CA PHE A 129 -11.83 -20.56 -17.48
C PHE A 129 -10.60 -20.93 -18.31
N VAL A 130 -10.70 -21.91 -19.19
CA VAL A 130 -9.60 -22.34 -20.06
C VAL A 130 -9.83 -22.06 -21.53
N LYS A 131 -11.06 -21.72 -21.92
CA LYS A 131 -11.45 -21.40 -23.31
C LYS A 131 -11.52 -19.92 -23.61
N ASN A 132 -11.86 -19.11 -22.62
CA ASN A 132 -12.07 -17.68 -22.79
C ASN A 132 -10.94 -16.88 -22.14
N ASP A 133 -10.22 -16.13 -22.95
CA ASP A 133 -9.09 -15.28 -22.52
C ASP A 133 -9.52 -14.17 -21.55
N ASP A 134 -10.80 -13.80 -21.48
CA ASP A 134 -11.35 -12.80 -20.55
C ASP A 134 -11.10 -13.20 -19.08
N TYR A 135 -10.95 -14.48 -18.79
CA TYR A 135 -10.64 -14.95 -17.43
C TYR A 135 -9.14 -14.99 -17.09
N PHE A 136 -8.27 -14.55 -17.99
CA PHE A 136 -6.81 -14.60 -17.75
C PHE A 136 -6.40 -13.84 -16.49
N ASP A 137 -6.83 -12.58 -16.34
CA ASP A 137 -6.50 -11.77 -15.17
C ASP A 137 -7.17 -12.30 -13.90
N PHE A 138 -8.40 -12.82 -14.01
CA PHE A 138 -9.05 -13.49 -12.90
C PHE A 138 -8.23 -14.70 -12.41
N LEU A 139 -7.75 -15.54 -13.31
CA LEU A 139 -6.92 -16.71 -12.97
C LEU A 139 -5.59 -16.28 -12.35
N LYS A 140 -4.97 -15.22 -12.87
CA LYS A 140 -3.75 -14.64 -12.30
C LYS A 140 -3.96 -14.17 -10.86
N ASP A 141 -5.01 -13.41 -10.60
CA ASP A 141 -5.38 -12.95 -9.28
C ASP A 141 -5.74 -14.11 -8.34
N GLU A 142 -6.39 -15.16 -8.88
CA GLU A 142 -6.79 -16.34 -8.12
C GLU A 142 -5.58 -17.17 -7.67
N ILE A 143 -4.58 -17.32 -8.54
CA ILE A 143 -3.31 -17.98 -8.18
C ILE A 143 -2.60 -17.22 -7.05
N GLN A 144 -2.56 -15.89 -7.12
CA GLN A 144 -1.99 -15.07 -6.05
C GLN A 144 -2.78 -15.23 -4.74
N TRP A 145 -4.11 -15.30 -4.83
CA TRP A 145 -4.96 -15.51 -3.67
C TRP A 145 -4.76 -16.90 -3.03
N ILE A 146 -4.67 -17.97 -3.85
CA ILE A 146 -4.38 -19.33 -3.38
C ILE A 146 -3.06 -19.36 -2.59
N LYS A 147 -2.01 -18.72 -3.13
CA LYS A 147 -0.71 -18.58 -2.46
C LYS A 147 -0.81 -17.74 -1.20
N GLY A 148 -1.47 -16.59 -1.30
CA GLY A 148 -1.64 -15.64 -0.20
C GLY A 148 -2.37 -16.22 1.00
N LYS A 149 -3.31 -17.14 0.76
CA LYS A 149 -4.03 -17.91 1.78
C LYS A 149 -3.27 -19.16 2.26
N ASN A 150 -2.10 -19.46 1.69
CA ASN A 150 -1.34 -20.68 1.95
C ASN A 150 -2.15 -21.97 1.70
N ILE A 151 -2.99 -21.96 0.66
CA ILE A 151 -3.79 -23.10 0.25
C ILE A 151 -2.88 -24.10 -0.49
N SER A 152 -2.68 -25.28 0.07
CA SER A 152 -1.72 -26.25 -0.43
C SER A 152 -2.34 -27.45 -1.14
N THR A 153 -3.63 -27.72 -0.93
CA THR A 153 -4.34 -28.86 -1.53
C THR A 153 -5.64 -28.42 -2.20
N LEU A 154 -6.10 -29.22 -3.17
CA LEU A 154 -7.43 -29.02 -3.78
C LEU A 154 -8.53 -29.03 -2.71
N SER A 155 -8.47 -29.94 -1.74
CA SER A 155 -9.45 -30.04 -0.67
C SER A 155 -9.54 -28.76 0.16
N ASP A 156 -8.39 -28.11 0.44
CA ASP A 156 -8.37 -26.82 1.15
C ASP A 156 -8.97 -25.73 0.29
N TYR A 157 -8.68 -25.71 -1.01
CA TYR A 157 -9.25 -24.74 -1.94
C TYR A 157 -10.76 -24.89 -2.10
N LEU A 158 -11.28 -26.12 -2.16
CA LEU A 158 -12.71 -26.38 -2.24
C LEU A 158 -13.45 -25.88 -1.00
N ARG A 159 -12.84 -25.97 0.18
CA ARG A 159 -13.41 -25.50 1.46
C ARG A 159 -13.14 -24.02 1.78
N ALA A 160 -12.24 -23.37 1.04
CA ALA A 160 -11.84 -22.00 1.33
C ALA A 160 -13.01 -21.02 1.26
N ASP A 161 -13.10 -20.17 2.28
CA ASP A 161 -14.06 -19.05 2.30
C ASP A 161 -13.58 -17.96 1.33
N ARG A 162 -14.43 -17.60 0.40
CA ARG A 162 -14.17 -16.59 -0.63
C ARG A 162 -14.75 -15.22 -0.30
N ARG A 163 -15.40 -15.04 0.82
CA ARG A 163 -15.91 -13.73 1.25
C ARG A 163 -14.77 -12.73 1.35
N GLY A 164 -14.99 -11.52 0.87
CA GLY A 164 -13.97 -10.48 0.82
C GLY A 164 -12.82 -10.73 -0.17
N ARG A 165 -12.97 -11.71 -1.10
CA ARG A 165 -11.98 -11.98 -2.16
C ARG A 165 -11.85 -10.80 -3.14
N GLY A 166 -12.86 -9.93 -3.24
CA GLY A 166 -12.86 -8.79 -4.14
C GLY A 166 -12.95 -9.20 -5.61
N THR A 167 -13.88 -10.11 -5.93
CA THR A 167 -14.20 -10.49 -7.32
C THR A 167 -15.67 -10.81 -7.44
N ASN A 168 -16.32 -10.34 -8.50
CA ASN A 168 -17.72 -10.64 -8.82
C ASN A 168 -17.85 -11.93 -9.62
N THR A 169 -16.74 -12.50 -10.10
CA THR A 169 -16.75 -13.78 -10.80
C THR A 169 -17.27 -14.88 -9.90
N ARG A 170 -18.49 -15.36 -10.17
CA ARG A 170 -19.06 -16.50 -9.47
C ARG A 170 -18.26 -17.75 -9.76
N VAL A 171 -17.85 -18.43 -8.70
CA VAL A 171 -17.03 -19.64 -8.76
C VAL A 171 -17.76 -20.78 -8.07
N THR A 172 -18.17 -21.78 -8.84
CA THR A 172 -18.80 -23.02 -8.35
C THR A 172 -17.74 -24.02 -7.87
N MET A 173 -18.16 -25.15 -7.30
CA MET A 173 -17.23 -26.21 -6.90
C MET A 173 -16.46 -26.78 -8.10
N ASN A 174 -17.15 -27.04 -9.22
CA ASN A 174 -16.52 -27.50 -10.45
C ASN A 174 -15.53 -26.46 -11.01
N ASP A 175 -15.88 -25.18 -10.95
CA ASP A 175 -14.95 -24.12 -11.34
C ASP A 175 -13.67 -24.14 -10.50
N ARG A 176 -13.77 -24.39 -9.18
CA ARG A 176 -12.60 -24.49 -8.29
C ARG A 176 -11.68 -25.65 -8.66
N GLU A 177 -12.22 -26.78 -9.06
CA GLU A 177 -11.42 -27.91 -9.52
C GLU A 177 -10.60 -27.55 -10.75
N ILE A 178 -11.20 -26.88 -11.73
CA ILE A 178 -10.51 -26.44 -12.95
C ILE A 178 -9.46 -25.36 -12.64
N ILE A 179 -9.82 -24.38 -11.82
CA ILE A 179 -8.88 -23.32 -11.40
C ILE A 179 -7.67 -23.94 -10.68
N TYR A 180 -7.89 -24.92 -9.80
CA TYR A 180 -6.80 -25.58 -9.10
C TYR A 180 -5.92 -26.39 -10.04
N GLN A 181 -6.48 -27.01 -11.09
CA GLN A 181 -5.69 -27.66 -12.14
C GLN A 181 -4.82 -26.64 -12.90
N VAL A 182 -5.34 -25.43 -13.19
CA VAL A 182 -4.55 -24.35 -13.79
C VAL A 182 -3.40 -23.96 -12.86
N PHE A 183 -3.67 -23.80 -11.56
CA PHE A 183 -2.67 -23.51 -10.54
C PHE A 183 -1.57 -24.58 -10.45
N ASP A 184 -1.96 -25.87 -10.47
CA ASP A 184 -1.02 -26.99 -10.45
C ASP A 184 -0.13 -27.03 -11.71
N GLN A 185 -0.74 -26.84 -12.90
CA GLN A 185 0.01 -26.74 -14.16
C GLN A 185 0.96 -25.54 -14.18
N TYR A 186 0.52 -24.38 -13.66
CA TYR A 186 1.36 -23.19 -13.53
C TYR A 186 2.60 -23.48 -12.67
N ASN A 187 2.44 -24.13 -11.53
CA ASN A 187 3.57 -24.49 -10.68
C ASN A 187 4.49 -25.54 -11.34
N LYS A 188 3.95 -26.52 -12.07
CA LYS A 188 4.74 -27.50 -12.83
C LYS A 188 5.57 -26.84 -13.92
N LYS A 189 4.99 -25.92 -14.70
CA LYS A 189 5.71 -25.21 -15.78
C LYS A 189 6.77 -24.26 -15.23
N LYS A 190 6.49 -23.60 -14.11
CA LYS A 190 7.46 -22.76 -13.42
C LYS A 190 8.65 -23.56 -12.86
N ASN A 191 8.45 -24.86 -12.57
CA ASN A 191 9.46 -25.80 -12.10
C ASN A 191 10.18 -25.26 -10.83
N TYR A 192 11.50 -25.04 -10.89
CA TYR A 192 12.32 -24.53 -9.78
C TYR A 192 12.31 -22.99 -9.64
N LEU A 193 11.70 -22.30 -10.59
CA LEU A 193 11.56 -20.85 -10.54
C LEU A 193 10.51 -20.44 -9.52
N LEU A 194 10.73 -19.31 -8.86
CA LEU A 194 9.81 -18.77 -7.86
C LEU A 194 9.32 -17.40 -8.32
N ASP A 195 8.11 -17.04 -7.98
CA ASP A 195 7.69 -15.64 -7.89
C ASP A 195 7.81 -15.16 -6.44
N PHE A 196 7.62 -13.86 -6.22
CA PHE A 196 7.78 -13.30 -4.87
C PHE A 196 6.77 -13.87 -3.87
N ASP A 197 5.57 -14.26 -4.32
CA ASP A 197 4.53 -14.85 -3.46
C ASP A 197 4.92 -16.26 -2.99
N ASP A 198 5.71 -17.00 -3.78
CA ASP A 198 6.19 -18.32 -3.40
C ASP A 198 7.15 -18.29 -2.20
N LEU A 199 7.88 -17.20 -1.98
CA LEU A 199 8.85 -17.12 -0.88
C LEU A 199 8.18 -17.39 0.47
N ALA A 200 7.01 -16.75 0.71
CA ALA A 200 6.25 -16.98 1.93
C ALA A 200 5.71 -18.41 2.02
N VAL A 201 5.15 -18.93 0.92
CA VAL A 201 4.59 -20.30 0.87
C VAL A 201 5.68 -21.34 1.13
N VAL A 202 6.85 -21.20 0.51
CA VAL A 202 7.98 -22.14 0.70
C VAL A 202 8.49 -22.11 2.13
N LEU A 203 8.65 -20.91 2.72
CA LEU A 203 9.08 -20.78 4.12
C LEU A 203 8.05 -21.42 5.05
N MET A 204 6.76 -21.24 4.81
CA MET A 204 5.69 -21.77 5.67
C MET A 204 5.46 -23.29 5.53
N LYS A 205 6.05 -23.96 4.55
CA LYS A 205 6.00 -25.44 4.47
C LYS A 205 6.65 -26.12 5.67
N ASN A 206 7.69 -25.52 6.25
CA ASN A 206 8.36 -26.08 7.41
C ASN A 206 8.91 -24.98 8.36
N PRO A 207 8.02 -24.25 9.06
CA PRO A 207 8.45 -23.16 9.94
C PRO A 207 9.26 -23.64 11.14
N ALA A 208 9.21 -24.93 11.51
CA ALA A 208 9.97 -25.47 12.62
C ALA A 208 11.50 -25.41 12.42
N ILE A 209 11.97 -25.37 11.17
CA ILE A 209 13.41 -25.26 10.85
C ILE A 209 13.93 -23.83 10.76
N PHE A 210 13.15 -22.82 11.11
CA PHE A 210 13.61 -21.43 11.08
C PHE A 210 14.78 -21.22 12.03
N PRO A 211 15.99 -20.94 11.50
CA PRO A 211 17.16 -20.70 12.33
C PRO A 211 17.01 -19.39 13.11
N ASP A 212 17.65 -19.32 14.26
CA ASP A 212 17.60 -18.13 15.13
C ASP A 212 18.09 -16.85 14.45
N SER A 213 18.93 -17.00 13.43
CA SER A 213 19.46 -15.87 12.67
C SER A 213 18.43 -15.10 11.85
N ILE A 214 17.24 -15.66 11.59
CA ILE A 214 16.15 -14.98 10.89
C ILE A 214 15.03 -14.53 11.83
N LYS A 215 15.09 -14.86 13.11
CA LYS A 215 14.09 -14.51 14.12
C LYS A 215 14.39 -13.17 14.79
N TYR A 216 13.35 -12.55 15.31
CA TYR A 216 13.39 -11.28 16.03
C TYR A 216 12.69 -11.41 17.36
N ASP A 217 13.16 -10.64 18.35
CA ASP A 217 12.52 -10.59 19.66
C ASP A 217 11.24 -9.74 19.57
N HIS A 218 11.30 -8.64 18.85
CA HIS A 218 10.19 -7.72 18.73
C HIS A 218 9.93 -7.36 17.25
N ILE A 219 8.71 -7.60 16.81
CA ILE A 219 8.28 -7.31 15.44
C ILE A 219 7.18 -6.25 15.46
N PHE A 220 7.41 -5.22 14.67
CA PHE A 220 6.47 -4.15 14.37
C PHE A 220 6.12 -4.19 12.89
N ILE A 221 4.84 -4.09 12.54
CA ILE A 221 4.39 -4.13 11.14
C ILE A 221 3.55 -2.90 10.85
N ASP A 222 3.99 -2.10 9.90
CA ASP A 222 3.21 -0.97 9.38
C ASP A 222 2.51 -1.34 8.08
N GLU A 223 1.34 -0.74 7.83
CA GLU A 223 0.49 -1.00 6.66
C GLU A 223 0.17 -2.50 6.45
N ALA A 224 -0.11 -3.21 7.54
CA ALA A 224 -0.29 -4.67 7.52
C ALA A 224 -1.48 -5.15 6.66
N GLN A 225 -2.46 -4.27 6.37
CA GLN A 225 -3.58 -4.60 5.48
C GLN A 225 -3.16 -4.92 4.05
N ASP A 226 -1.93 -4.56 3.65
CA ASP A 226 -1.38 -4.83 2.33
C ASP A 226 -0.61 -6.15 2.24
N LEU A 227 -0.25 -6.73 3.38
CA LEU A 227 0.41 -8.03 3.42
C LEU A 227 -0.61 -9.16 3.25
N GLN A 228 -0.18 -10.23 2.61
CA GLN A 228 -0.99 -11.45 2.47
C GLN A 228 -0.99 -12.24 3.79
N GLN A 229 -2.02 -13.09 4.00
CA GLN A 229 -2.15 -13.93 5.18
C GLN A 229 -0.88 -14.75 5.45
N VAL A 230 -0.36 -15.45 4.44
CA VAL A 230 0.85 -16.28 4.56
C VAL A 230 2.09 -15.47 4.94
N GLN A 231 2.18 -14.22 4.48
CA GLN A 231 3.28 -13.32 4.83
C GLN A 231 3.23 -12.93 6.32
N LEU A 232 2.05 -12.55 6.79
CA LEU A 232 1.83 -12.22 8.21
C LEU A 232 2.04 -13.44 9.12
N GLN A 233 1.59 -14.63 8.69
CA GLN A 233 1.85 -15.89 9.40
C GLN A 233 3.36 -16.16 9.50
N ALA A 234 4.11 -15.98 8.40
CA ALA A 234 5.57 -16.16 8.41
C ALA A 234 6.26 -15.19 9.37
N LEU A 235 5.84 -13.91 9.39
CA LEU A 235 6.36 -12.92 10.33
C LEU A 235 5.98 -13.26 11.79
N LYS A 236 4.77 -13.78 12.01
CA LYS A 236 4.35 -14.23 13.35
C LYS A 236 5.21 -15.39 13.89
N GLN A 237 5.58 -16.34 13.01
CA GLN A 237 6.42 -17.50 13.38
C GLN A 237 7.85 -17.12 13.78
N ILE A 238 8.35 -15.98 13.35
CA ILE A 238 9.69 -15.50 13.69
C ILE A 238 9.71 -14.51 14.86
N ALA A 239 8.55 -14.13 15.38
CA ALA A 239 8.43 -13.27 16.56
C ALA A 239 8.62 -14.09 17.84
N ARG A 240 9.61 -13.72 18.67
CA ARG A 240 9.89 -14.42 19.94
C ARG A 240 9.12 -13.85 21.12
N LYS A 241 8.94 -12.53 21.17
CA LYS A 241 8.41 -11.83 22.35
C LYS A 241 7.19 -10.98 22.03
N SER A 242 7.30 -10.03 21.10
CA SER A 242 6.18 -9.18 20.79
C SER A 242 5.89 -9.08 19.28
N PHE A 243 4.61 -8.91 18.96
CA PHE A 243 4.11 -8.77 17.59
C PHE A 243 3.07 -7.66 17.55
N ILE A 244 3.45 -6.51 17.02
CA ILE A 244 2.69 -5.28 17.05
C ILE A 244 2.37 -4.86 15.61
N VAL A 245 1.11 -4.66 15.32
CA VAL A 245 0.60 -4.47 13.96
C VAL A 245 -0.17 -3.17 13.86
N ALA A 246 0.15 -2.36 12.86
CA ALA A 246 -0.64 -1.19 12.48
C ALA A 246 -1.33 -1.42 11.14
N ALA A 247 -2.62 -1.11 11.06
CA ALA A 247 -3.43 -1.34 9.87
C ALA A 247 -4.48 -0.23 9.66
N ASP A 248 -4.76 0.05 8.38
CA ASP A 248 -5.82 0.96 7.94
C ASP A 248 -6.67 0.28 6.85
N LYS A 249 -7.84 -0.17 7.22
CA LYS A 249 -8.74 -0.86 6.30
C LYS A 249 -9.19 0.04 5.16
N GLY A 250 -9.43 1.33 5.43
CA GLY A 250 -9.83 2.32 4.42
C GLY A 250 -8.76 2.61 3.37
N GLN A 251 -7.49 2.31 3.66
CA GLN A 251 -6.37 2.44 2.71
C GLN A 251 -5.95 1.11 2.05
N LYS A 252 -6.78 0.07 2.14
CA LYS A 252 -6.50 -1.23 1.54
C LYS A 252 -6.68 -1.19 0.03
N ILE A 253 -5.58 -1.19 -0.72
CA ILE A 253 -5.57 -1.17 -2.19
C ILE A 253 -5.27 -2.54 -2.82
N TYR A 254 -4.86 -3.53 -2.03
CA TYR A 254 -4.56 -4.88 -2.52
C TYR A 254 -5.65 -5.86 -2.13
N LYS A 255 -5.88 -6.85 -3.00
CA LYS A 255 -6.90 -7.90 -2.80
C LYS A 255 -6.43 -8.94 -1.78
N THR A 256 -6.24 -8.53 -0.54
CA THR A 256 -5.94 -9.44 0.57
C THR A 256 -7.21 -9.73 1.36
N SER A 257 -7.44 -10.98 1.77
CA SER A 257 -8.56 -11.32 2.65
C SER A 257 -8.09 -12.29 3.73
N PHE A 258 -8.11 -11.83 4.97
CA PHE A 258 -7.80 -12.64 6.15
C PHE A 258 -8.44 -12.00 7.38
N THR A 259 -8.59 -12.77 8.41
CA THR A 259 -8.89 -12.28 9.76
C THR A 259 -7.62 -12.33 10.61
N TRP A 260 -7.52 -11.45 11.60
CA TRP A 260 -6.37 -11.45 12.52
C TRP A 260 -6.21 -12.77 13.26
N LYS A 261 -7.34 -13.48 13.50
CA LYS A 261 -7.33 -14.82 14.09
C LYS A 261 -6.65 -15.84 13.17
N GLU A 262 -6.86 -15.78 11.86
CA GLU A 262 -6.22 -16.70 10.88
C GLU A 262 -4.68 -16.56 10.86
N ILE A 263 -4.16 -15.38 11.17
CA ILE A 263 -2.71 -15.17 11.29
C ILE A 263 -2.17 -15.49 12.69
N GLY A 264 -3.02 -15.89 13.63
CA GLY A 264 -2.65 -16.20 15.00
C GLY A 264 -2.44 -14.98 15.90
N LEU A 265 -3.00 -13.80 15.53
CA LEU A 265 -2.96 -12.61 16.35
C LEU A 265 -4.20 -12.54 17.24
N ASN A 266 -3.97 -12.47 18.57
CA ASN A 266 -5.06 -12.27 19.51
C ASN A 266 -5.39 -10.78 19.63
N VAL A 267 -6.57 -10.40 19.09
CA VAL A 267 -7.05 -9.00 19.05
C VAL A 267 -8.19 -8.73 20.06
N THR A 268 -8.48 -9.68 20.95
CA THR A 268 -9.56 -9.53 21.93
C THR A 268 -9.19 -8.61 23.11
N GLY A 269 -10.19 -8.02 23.72
CA GLY A 269 -10.03 -7.13 24.87
C GLY A 269 -9.23 -5.85 24.53
N ASN A 270 -8.33 -5.44 25.42
CA ASN A 270 -7.57 -4.20 25.31
C ASN A 270 -6.40 -4.26 24.29
N ARG A 271 -6.31 -5.31 23.49
CA ARG A 271 -5.24 -5.49 22.48
C ARG A 271 -5.52 -4.80 21.15
N THR A 272 -6.75 -4.38 20.90
CA THR A 272 -7.09 -3.52 19.75
C THR A 272 -7.17 -2.07 20.21
N LYS A 273 -6.39 -1.21 19.56
CA LYS A 273 -6.35 0.23 19.79
C LYS A 273 -6.82 0.95 18.54
N ILE A 274 -7.67 1.95 18.67
CA ILE A 274 -8.30 2.64 17.55
C ILE A 274 -7.95 4.12 17.58
N LEU A 275 -7.37 4.64 16.49
CA LEU A 275 -7.04 6.06 16.29
C LEU A 275 -7.99 6.65 15.25
N LYS A 276 -8.91 7.52 15.68
CA LYS A 276 -9.99 8.10 14.84
C LYS A 276 -9.69 9.51 14.32
N GLU A 277 -8.69 10.18 14.87
CA GLU A 277 -8.39 11.57 14.54
C GLU A 277 -7.22 11.67 13.57
N SER A 278 -7.36 12.51 12.54
CA SER A 278 -6.26 12.83 11.62
C SER A 278 -5.50 14.07 12.13
N TYR A 279 -4.21 13.92 12.30
CA TYR A 279 -3.30 15.02 12.68
C TYR A 279 -2.46 15.53 11.52
N ARG A 280 -2.58 14.90 10.36
CA ARG A 280 -1.81 15.19 9.15
C ARG A 280 -2.47 16.29 8.32
N SER A 281 -3.66 15.99 7.86
CA SER A 281 -4.39 16.78 6.86
C SER A 281 -5.31 17.82 7.52
N THR A 282 -5.71 18.82 6.76
CA THR A 282 -6.73 19.78 7.19
C THR A 282 -8.13 19.15 7.10
N LYS A 283 -9.09 19.77 7.81
CA LYS A 283 -10.51 19.36 7.82
C LYS A 283 -11.08 19.26 6.41
N GLN A 284 -10.79 20.25 5.55
CA GLN A 284 -11.29 20.32 4.18
C GLN A 284 -10.79 19.17 3.32
N ILE A 285 -9.53 18.78 3.47
CA ILE A 285 -8.96 17.62 2.75
C ILE A 285 -9.61 16.32 3.23
N ILE A 286 -9.81 16.15 4.54
CA ILE A 286 -10.44 14.93 5.08
C ILE A 286 -11.92 14.86 4.70
N GLN A 287 -12.66 15.98 4.69
CA GLN A 287 -14.05 16.03 4.22
C GLN A 287 -14.14 15.57 2.76
N LEU A 288 -13.29 16.09 1.89
CA LEU A 288 -13.25 15.68 0.48
C LEU A 288 -12.91 14.17 0.34
N ALA A 289 -11.91 13.69 1.05
CA ALA A 289 -11.55 12.28 1.03
C ALA A 289 -12.69 11.38 1.55
N ALA A 290 -13.35 11.77 2.64
CA ALA A 290 -14.44 11.01 3.23
C ALA A 290 -15.66 10.94 2.30
N SER A 291 -15.97 12.00 1.53
CA SER A 291 -17.07 11.99 0.56
C SER A 291 -16.87 10.90 -0.50
N LEU A 292 -15.64 10.70 -0.97
CA LEU A 292 -15.32 9.64 -1.91
C LEU A 292 -15.53 8.24 -1.32
N GLN A 293 -15.17 8.04 -0.05
CA GLN A 293 -15.33 6.74 0.62
C GLN A 293 -16.77 6.34 0.87
N GLN A 294 -17.72 7.27 0.91
CA GLN A 294 -19.14 6.94 1.07
C GLN A 294 -19.66 6.00 -0.04
N ASN A 295 -19.03 6.00 -1.19
CA ASN A 295 -19.35 5.14 -2.32
C ASN A 295 -18.55 3.81 -2.34
N ASP A 296 -17.72 3.54 -1.33
CA ASP A 296 -16.91 2.32 -1.24
C ASP A 296 -17.57 1.32 -0.27
N MET A 297 -17.70 0.06 -0.69
CA MET A 297 -18.22 -1.02 0.16
C MET A 297 -17.41 -1.24 1.45
N ILE A 298 -16.18 -0.70 1.52
CA ILE A 298 -15.32 -0.80 2.71
C ILE A 298 -15.96 -0.19 3.97
N ILE A 299 -16.87 0.77 3.84
CA ILE A 299 -17.56 1.38 4.99
C ILE A 299 -18.42 0.38 5.78
N HIS A 300 -18.81 -0.73 5.15
CA HIS A 300 -19.58 -1.81 5.77
C HIS A 300 -18.71 -2.88 6.45
N ASP A 301 -17.37 -2.77 6.32
CA ASP A 301 -16.44 -3.68 6.99
C ASP A 301 -16.35 -3.33 8.49
N GLU A 302 -16.51 -4.32 9.38
CA GLU A 302 -16.45 -4.14 10.85
C GLU A 302 -15.09 -3.56 11.33
N GLU A 303 -14.06 -3.70 10.52
CA GLU A 303 -12.74 -3.16 10.83
C GLU A 303 -12.52 -1.75 10.26
N TYR A 304 -13.47 -1.22 9.48
CA TYR A 304 -13.38 0.15 8.99
C TYR A 304 -13.50 1.14 10.15
N VAL A 305 -12.65 2.15 10.15
CA VAL A 305 -12.65 3.22 11.15
C VAL A 305 -13.20 4.48 10.52
N ILE A 306 -14.35 4.93 11.01
CA ILE A 306 -14.96 6.19 10.57
C ILE A 306 -14.08 7.35 11.05
N PRO A 307 -13.64 8.25 10.16
CA PRO A 307 -12.83 9.42 10.52
C PRO A 307 -13.59 10.42 11.39
N ASN A 308 -12.95 10.89 12.47
CA ASN A 308 -13.33 12.16 13.06
C ASN A 308 -12.72 13.29 12.23
N LEU A 309 -13.47 14.37 12.05
CA LEU A 309 -12.94 15.55 11.36
C LEU A 309 -11.88 16.23 12.25
N PRO A 310 -10.70 16.56 11.69
CA PRO A 310 -9.68 17.29 12.44
C PRO A 310 -10.12 18.73 12.74
N GLU A 311 -9.63 19.29 13.83
CA GLU A 311 -9.86 20.71 14.19
C GLU A 311 -9.07 21.65 13.28
N ARG A 312 -7.97 21.17 12.69
CA ARG A 312 -7.10 21.99 11.84
C ARG A 312 -7.79 22.37 10.54
N GLU A 313 -8.12 23.66 10.42
CA GLU A 313 -8.65 24.26 9.20
C GLU A 313 -7.56 24.50 8.16
N GLY A 314 -7.94 24.54 6.89
CA GLY A 314 -7.06 24.85 5.77
C GLY A 314 -7.83 25.31 4.53
N PRO A 315 -7.15 25.56 3.41
CA PRO A 315 -7.81 25.95 2.19
C PRO A 315 -8.69 24.82 1.65
N ILE A 316 -9.80 25.19 1.04
CA ILE A 316 -10.67 24.27 0.30
C ILE A 316 -9.86 23.73 -0.89
N PRO A 317 -9.87 22.42 -1.13
CA PRO A 317 -9.24 21.80 -2.31
C PRO A 317 -9.73 22.39 -3.64
N TYR A 318 -8.89 22.40 -4.66
CA TYR A 318 -9.23 22.90 -5.99
C TYR A 318 -9.31 21.77 -7.01
N LEU A 319 -10.31 21.82 -7.89
CA LEU A 319 -10.39 21.03 -9.11
C LEU A 319 -10.18 21.94 -10.32
N MET A 320 -9.12 21.70 -11.05
CA MET A 320 -8.68 22.48 -12.21
C MET A 320 -9.06 21.74 -13.48
N ASN A 321 -10.05 22.24 -14.23
CA ASN A 321 -10.48 21.69 -15.49
C ASN A 321 -9.70 22.35 -16.62
N CYS A 322 -8.67 21.68 -17.11
CA CYS A 322 -7.77 22.17 -18.13
C CYS A 322 -8.25 21.79 -19.55
N LYS A 323 -7.86 22.56 -20.57
CA LYS A 323 -8.22 22.25 -21.97
C LYS A 323 -7.56 20.96 -22.46
N ASN A 324 -6.33 20.71 -22.04
CA ASN A 324 -5.53 19.56 -22.46
C ASN A 324 -4.37 19.32 -21.46
N ALA A 325 -3.61 18.26 -21.67
CA ALA A 325 -2.45 17.90 -20.84
C ALA A 325 -1.39 19.02 -20.76
N GLU A 326 -1.15 19.75 -21.85
CA GLU A 326 -0.14 20.83 -21.85
C GLU A 326 -0.58 22.04 -21.02
N SER A 327 -1.87 22.40 -21.07
CA SER A 327 -2.40 23.47 -20.22
C SER A 327 -2.38 23.06 -18.73
N GLN A 328 -2.67 21.79 -18.43
CA GLN A 328 -2.52 21.23 -17.09
C GLN A 328 -1.07 21.36 -16.59
N ASP A 329 -0.11 20.89 -17.39
CA ASP A 329 1.29 20.90 -16.99
C ASP A 329 1.79 22.34 -16.73
N ARG A 330 1.38 23.32 -17.57
CA ARG A 330 1.72 24.74 -17.35
C ARG A 330 1.17 25.27 -16.03
N GLU A 331 -0.09 24.95 -15.69
CA GLU A 331 -0.68 25.43 -14.42
C GLU A 331 -0.05 24.76 -13.21
N VAL A 332 0.28 23.46 -13.28
CA VAL A 332 1.04 22.77 -12.23
C VAL A 332 2.39 23.46 -12.03
N ILE A 333 3.16 23.68 -13.11
CA ILE A 333 4.47 24.35 -13.03
C ILE A 333 4.36 25.76 -12.44
N LYS A 334 3.38 26.54 -12.88
CA LYS A 334 3.11 27.89 -12.36
C LYS A 334 2.85 27.86 -10.86
N SER A 335 1.97 26.96 -10.40
CA SER A 335 1.63 26.82 -8.99
C SER A 335 2.82 26.33 -8.17
N VAL A 336 3.58 25.36 -8.68
CA VAL A 336 4.79 24.83 -8.01
C VAL A 336 5.84 25.94 -7.83
N LYS A 337 6.09 26.78 -8.85
CA LYS A 337 7.00 27.91 -8.75
C LYS A 337 6.60 28.86 -7.63
N GLN A 338 5.33 29.26 -7.59
CA GLN A 338 4.80 30.16 -6.55
C GLN A 338 5.00 29.57 -5.14
N ILE A 339 4.78 28.26 -4.97
CA ILE A 339 4.96 27.60 -3.68
C ILE A 339 6.43 27.55 -3.28
N ILE A 340 7.34 27.20 -4.19
CA ILE A 340 8.78 27.17 -3.91
C ILE A 340 9.26 28.58 -3.48
N GLU A 341 8.79 29.64 -4.11
CA GLU A 341 9.12 31.02 -3.75
C GLU A 341 8.60 31.39 -2.36
N GLN A 342 7.38 31.00 -2.02
CA GLN A 342 6.73 31.35 -0.74
C GLN A 342 7.15 30.43 0.41
N ALA A 343 7.44 29.19 0.15
CA ALA A 343 7.75 28.14 1.12
C ALA A 343 8.86 27.21 0.64
N PRO A 344 10.14 27.65 0.55
CA PRO A 344 11.22 26.88 -0.04
C PRO A 344 11.55 25.58 0.70
N ASN A 345 11.15 25.47 1.94
CA ASN A 345 11.38 24.26 2.77
C ASN A 345 10.19 23.29 2.78
N CYS A 346 9.21 23.45 1.88
CA CYS A 346 8.08 22.55 1.79
C CYS A 346 8.37 21.31 0.92
N THR A 347 7.58 20.25 1.15
CA THR A 347 7.52 19.07 0.33
C THR A 347 6.32 19.16 -0.63
N ILE A 348 6.56 18.91 -1.92
CA ILE A 348 5.53 18.98 -2.97
C ILE A 348 5.43 17.62 -3.63
N GLY A 349 4.29 16.95 -3.51
CA GLY A 349 3.99 15.69 -4.20
C GLY A 349 3.20 15.94 -5.48
N ILE A 350 3.70 15.48 -6.63
CA ILE A 350 2.94 15.40 -7.88
C ILE A 350 2.60 13.93 -8.11
N LEU A 351 1.32 13.60 -7.96
CA LEU A 351 0.81 12.24 -7.97
C LEU A 351 0.08 11.95 -9.28
N TYR A 352 0.37 10.80 -9.86
CA TYR A 352 -0.18 10.40 -11.15
C TYR A 352 -0.46 8.89 -11.21
N ARG A 353 -1.30 8.50 -12.17
CA ARG A 353 -1.54 7.09 -12.49
C ARG A 353 -0.34 6.50 -13.22
N GLU A 354 0.04 5.26 -12.90
CA GLU A 354 1.16 4.60 -13.56
C GLU A 354 0.91 4.40 -15.07
N GLY A 355 1.92 4.72 -15.86
CA GLY A 355 1.91 4.54 -17.32
C GLY A 355 3.32 4.27 -17.84
N SER A 356 3.43 3.40 -18.85
CA SER A 356 4.71 2.94 -19.40
C SER A 356 5.15 3.69 -20.67
N SER A 357 4.28 4.47 -21.30
CA SER A 357 4.60 5.18 -22.53
C SER A 357 5.46 6.43 -22.28
N ARG A 358 6.24 6.86 -23.29
CA ARG A 358 7.00 8.12 -23.25
C ARG A 358 6.12 9.37 -23.09
N ASN A 359 4.84 9.26 -23.39
CA ASN A 359 3.84 10.31 -23.20
C ASN A 359 3.05 10.16 -21.90
N SER A 360 3.46 9.24 -21.00
CA SER A 360 2.81 9.12 -19.70
C SER A 360 3.01 10.37 -18.84
N ALA A 361 2.13 10.57 -17.89
CA ALA A 361 2.15 11.71 -16.96
C ALA A 361 3.54 11.92 -16.33
N LYS A 362 4.24 10.84 -15.96
CA LYS A 362 5.59 10.90 -15.41
C LYS A 362 6.57 11.64 -16.34
N PHE A 363 6.74 11.14 -17.58
CA PHE A 363 7.75 11.69 -18.49
C PHE A 363 7.40 13.09 -18.97
N ARG A 364 6.11 13.36 -19.15
CA ARG A 364 5.60 14.68 -19.53
C ARG A 364 5.88 15.70 -18.42
N MET A 365 5.50 15.39 -17.17
CA MET A 365 5.70 16.27 -16.02
C MET A 365 7.19 16.45 -15.69
N GLN A 366 7.99 15.38 -15.75
CA GLN A 366 9.44 15.47 -15.54
C GLN A 366 10.11 16.40 -16.54
N ARG A 367 9.69 16.33 -17.83
CA ARG A 367 10.19 17.26 -18.86
C ARG A 367 9.77 18.70 -18.54
N ALA A 368 8.49 18.94 -18.24
CA ALA A 368 7.99 20.27 -17.93
C ALA A 368 8.69 20.91 -16.71
N LEU A 369 9.00 20.12 -15.67
CA LEU A 369 9.77 20.57 -14.52
C LEU A 369 11.21 20.92 -14.91
N ASN A 370 11.88 20.07 -15.70
CA ASN A 370 13.24 20.31 -16.18
C ASN A 370 13.32 21.56 -17.04
N ASP A 371 12.40 21.75 -17.99
CA ASP A 371 12.32 22.94 -18.87
C ASP A 371 12.06 24.23 -18.05
N ALA A 372 11.39 24.10 -16.91
CA ALA A 372 11.15 25.19 -15.97
C ALA A 372 12.31 25.44 -14.98
N GLY A 373 13.37 24.64 -15.01
CA GLY A 373 14.50 24.69 -14.08
C GLY A 373 14.18 24.25 -12.65
N ILE A 374 13.13 23.41 -12.46
CA ILE A 374 12.70 22.94 -11.15
C ILE A 374 13.23 21.51 -10.92
N PRO A 375 14.13 21.30 -9.95
CA PRO A 375 14.62 19.96 -9.60
C PRO A 375 13.46 19.09 -9.08
N SER A 376 13.41 17.83 -9.52
CA SER A 376 12.43 16.87 -9.06
C SER A 376 13.04 15.48 -8.85
N GLU A 377 12.51 14.73 -7.91
CA GLU A 377 12.94 13.38 -7.55
C GLU A 377 11.82 12.35 -7.78
N ASP A 378 12.10 11.23 -8.45
CA ASP A 378 11.18 10.08 -8.46
C ASP A 378 11.40 9.27 -7.18
N ILE A 379 10.35 9.18 -6.36
CA ILE A 379 10.38 8.46 -5.08
C ILE A 379 10.70 6.96 -5.24
N ARG A 380 10.36 6.37 -6.38
CA ARG A 380 10.64 4.95 -6.63
C ARG A 380 12.11 4.66 -6.87
N GLU A 381 12.87 5.63 -7.33
CA GLU A 381 14.29 5.44 -7.66
C GLU A 381 15.18 5.65 -6.43
N LYS A 382 15.29 6.86 -5.94
CA LYS A 382 16.13 7.18 -4.77
C LYS A 382 15.64 8.40 -3.98
N GLY A 383 14.45 8.92 -4.30
CA GLY A 383 13.96 10.15 -3.68
C GLY A 383 13.72 9.97 -2.17
N ASN A 384 14.10 10.99 -1.42
CA ASN A 384 13.77 11.08 0.00
C ASN A 384 12.49 11.92 0.17
N PRO A 385 11.38 11.34 0.62
CA PRO A 385 10.11 12.07 0.76
C PRO A 385 10.16 13.17 1.82
N HIS A 386 11.11 13.11 2.75
CA HIS A 386 11.23 14.07 3.86
C HIS A 386 12.12 15.29 3.54
N THR A 387 12.80 15.30 2.39
CA THR A 387 13.57 16.48 1.97
C THR A 387 12.66 17.47 1.25
N PRO A 388 12.87 18.79 1.40
CA PRO A 388 12.15 19.80 0.64
C PRO A 388 12.25 19.59 -0.88
N GLY A 389 11.29 20.14 -1.63
CA GLY A 389 11.25 20.13 -3.08
C GLY A 389 10.21 19.19 -3.68
N VAL A 390 10.27 19.04 -5.01
CA VAL A 390 9.25 18.34 -5.81
C VAL A 390 9.54 16.84 -5.88
N LYS A 391 8.52 16.04 -5.57
CA LYS A 391 8.54 14.57 -5.61
C LYS A 391 7.52 14.05 -6.62
N LEU A 392 7.98 13.22 -7.54
CA LEU A 392 7.13 12.52 -8.50
C LEU A 392 6.77 11.14 -7.95
N CYS A 393 5.47 10.86 -7.83
CA CYS A 393 4.96 9.63 -7.24
C CYS A 393 3.82 9.04 -8.08
N THR A 394 3.77 7.72 -8.24
CA THR A 394 2.51 7.07 -8.63
C THR A 394 1.56 7.02 -7.43
N PHE A 395 0.25 6.88 -7.67
CA PHE A 395 -0.74 6.69 -6.59
C PHE A 395 -0.34 5.56 -5.64
N HIS A 396 0.20 4.46 -6.17
CA HIS A 396 0.70 3.33 -5.38
C HIS A 396 1.93 3.68 -4.56
N SER A 397 2.92 4.38 -5.16
CA SER A 397 4.18 4.69 -4.48
C SER A 397 4.05 5.83 -3.46
N ALA A 398 2.98 6.62 -3.55
CA ALA A 398 2.67 7.67 -2.57
C ALA A 398 2.09 7.12 -1.26
N LYS A 399 1.67 5.85 -1.24
CA LYS A 399 1.13 5.23 -0.04
C LYS A 399 2.13 5.24 1.13
N GLY A 400 1.66 5.64 2.30
CA GLY A 400 2.50 5.81 3.50
C GLY A 400 3.32 7.09 3.55
N LEU A 401 3.41 7.84 2.44
CA LEU A 401 4.11 9.13 2.38
C LEU A 401 3.19 10.29 2.72
N GLU A 402 3.78 11.48 2.84
CA GLU A 402 3.05 12.72 3.10
C GLU A 402 3.79 13.91 2.49
N PHE A 403 3.04 14.92 2.04
CA PHE A 403 3.57 16.12 1.43
C PHE A 403 2.79 17.36 1.91
N ASP A 404 3.46 18.49 2.08
CA ASP A 404 2.78 19.75 2.44
C ASP A 404 1.76 20.12 1.38
N PHE A 405 2.13 20.01 0.09
CA PHE A 405 1.32 20.31 -1.07
C PHE A 405 1.21 19.10 -1.97
N VAL A 406 0.00 18.79 -2.43
CA VAL A 406 -0.24 17.67 -3.33
C VAL A 406 -0.98 18.15 -4.59
N TYR A 407 -0.45 17.73 -5.72
CA TYR A 407 -1.05 17.87 -7.05
C TYR A 407 -1.39 16.48 -7.56
N ILE A 408 -2.66 16.19 -7.79
CA ILE A 408 -3.11 14.95 -8.43
C ILE A 408 -3.45 15.27 -9.86
N ILE A 409 -2.65 14.75 -10.79
CA ILE A 409 -2.75 15.08 -12.22
C ILE A 409 -3.33 13.92 -13.04
N ASP A 410 -3.79 14.24 -14.25
CA ASP A 410 -4.37 13.26 -15.19
C ASP A 410 -5.56 12.48 -14.60
N LEU A 411 -6.47 13.17 -13.92
CA LEU A 411 -7.74 12.59 -13.48
C LEU A 411 -8.71 12.48 -14.66
N ILE A 412 -8.36 11.61 -15.62
CA ILE A 412 -9.09 11.35 -16.86
C ILE A 412 -9.53 9.88 -16.90
N GLU A 413 -10.61 9.62 -17.66
CA GLU A 413 -11.07 8.25 -17.90
C GLU A 413 -9.95 7.42 -18.56
N PRO A 414 -9.74 6.16 -18.14
CA PRO A 414 -8.78 5.28 -18.77
C PRO A 414 -9.23 4.90 -20.18
N THR A 415 -8.29 4.85 -21.13
CA THR A 415 -8.57 4.46 -22.52
C THR A 415 -8.99 3.00 -22.68
N ARG A 416 -8.71 2.18 -21.69
CA ARG A 416 -9.15 0.78 -21.59
C ARG A 416 -9.71 0.56 -20.21
N ILE A 417 -10.98 0.26 -20.13
CA ILE A 417 -11.66 -0.23 -18.96
C ILE A 417 -11.60 -1.77 -19.01
N PRO A 418 -11.28 -2.46 -17.92
CA PRO A 418 -11.40 -3.91 -17.85
C PRO A 418 -12.82 -4.36 -18.18
N ASP A 419 -12.97 -5.60 -18.70
CA ASP A 419 -14.27 -6.18 -19.04
C ASP A 419 -15.31 -6.01 -17.93
N GLU A 420 -16.60 -5.91 -18.29
CA GLU A 420 -17.71 -5.58 -17.38
C GLU A 420 -17.74 -6.38 -16.07
N ASP A 421 -17.37 -7.66 -16.09
CA ASP A 421 -17.30 -8.51 -14.89
C ASP A 421 -16.17 -8.11 -13.90
N LYS A 422 -15.22 -7.26 -14.32
CA LYS A 422 -14.09 -6.76 -13.53
C LYS A 422 -14.24 -5.28 -13.17
N GLU A 423 -15.17 -4.58 -13.81
CA GLU A 423 -15.29 -3.13 -13.75
C GLU A 423 -15.51 -2.64 -12.30
N GLU A 424 -16.41 -3.26 -11.55
CA GLU A 424 -16.71 -2.85 -10.18
C GLU A 424 -15.49 -2.95 -9.26
N ASN A 425 -14.75 -4.07 -9.30
CA ASN A 425 -13.51 -4.24 -8.52
C ASN A 425 -12.40 -3.28 -8.94
N TYR A 426 -12.31 -2.98 -10.24
CA TYR A 426 -11.36 -2.01 -10.75
C TYR A 426 -11.66 -0.64 -10.14
N TRP A 427 -12.92 -0.19 -10.19
CA TRP A 427 -13.31 1.11 -9.67
C TRP A 427 -13.22 1.21 -8.15
N GLU A 428 -13.44 0.14 -7.41
CA GLU A 428 -13.16 0.12 -5.97
C GLU A 428 -11.68 0.36 -5.66
N ILE A 429 -10.78 -0.30 -6.37
CA ILE A 429 -9.33 -0.12 -6.19
C ILE A 429 -8.92 1.31 -6.59
N GLU A 430 -9.40 1.81 -7.72
CA GLU A 430 -9.13 3.17 -8.19
C GLU A 430 -9.67 4.22 -7.21
N ARG A 431 -10.86 4.01 -6.64
CA ARG A 431 -11.44 4.88 -5.60
C ARG A 431 -10.54 4.92 -4.36
N ARG A 432 -10.08 3.78 -3.89
CA ARG A 432 -9.15 3.70 -2.75
C ARG A 432 -7.79 4.32 -3.07
N LEU A 433 -7.28 4.17 -4.29
CA LEU A 433 -6.06 4.84 -4.73
C LEU A 433 -6.22 6.36 -4.77
N LEU A 434 -7.35 6.86 -5.24
CA LEU A 434 -7.66 8.30 -5.21
C LEU A 434 -7.82 8.80 -3.77
N TYR A 435 -8.53 8.06 -2.91
CA TYR A 435 -8.62 8.36 -1.46
C TYR A 435 -7.23 8.41 -0.82
N VAL A 436 -6.39 7.41 -1.06
CA VAL A 436 -5.01 7.40 -0.57
C VAL A 436 -4.26 8.63 -1.06
N SER A 437 -4.38 8.98 -2.35
CA SER A 437 -3.70 10.13 -2.95
C SER A 437 -4.13 11.46 -2.34
N ILE A 438 -5.43 11.68 -2.15
CA ILE A 438 -6.00 12.86 -1.49
C ILE A 438 -5.44 13.01 -0.06
N THR A 439 -5.40 11.90 0.70
CA THR A 439 -4.94 11.89 2.10
C THR A 439 -3.43 11.99 2.26
N ARG A 440 -2.67 12.15 1.16
CA ARG A 440 -1.22 12.47 1.23
C ARG A 440 -0.97 13.95 1.47
N ALA A 441 -1.96 14.80 1.22
CA ALA A 441 -1.86 16.24 1.41
C ALA A 441 -1.97 16.63 2.89
N CYS A 442 -1.00 17.42 3.36
CA CYS A 442 -0.99 17.96 4.72
C CYS A 442 -1.65 19.34 4.81
N ARG A 443 -1.43 20.20 3.82
CA ARG A 443 -1.82 21.62 3.86
C ARG A 443 -2.70 22.05 2.70
N HIS A 444 -2.37 21.60 1.48
CA HIS A 444 -3.05 22.04 0.26
C HIS A 444 -3.14 20.92 -0.75
N LEU A 445 -4.30 20.84 -1.44
CA LEU A 445 -4.60 19.85 -2.45
C LEU A 445 -5.15 20.50 -3.71
N GLN A 446 -4.58 20.17 -4.86
CA GLN A 446 -5.13 20.49 -6.17
C GLN A 446 -5.31 19.23 -6.99
N LEU A 447 -6.48 19.10 -7.58
CA LEU A 447 -6.87 18.02 -8.48
C LEU A 447 -6.90 18.58 -9.92
N PHE A 448 -6.37 17.84 -10.88
CA PHE A 448 -6.30 18.29 -12.26
C PHE A 448 -6.92 17.26 -13.22
N THR A 449 -7.74 17.75 -14.13
CA THR A 449 -8.38 16.97 -15.17
C THR A 449 -8.39 17.71 -16.50
N TYR A 450 -8.54 16.97 -17.59
CA TYR A 450 -8.79 17.50 -18.94
C TYR A 450 -9.52 16.43 -19.76
N GLY A 451 -10.16 16.82 -20.89
CA GLY A 451 -10.91 15.91 -21.73
C GLY A 451 -12.02 15.17 -20.95
N ASP A 452 -12.05 13.84 -21.05
CA ASP A 452 -13.03 13.01 -20.33
C ASP A 452 -12.59 12.85 -18.87
N THR A 453 -13.20 13.65 -17.99
CA THR A 453 -12.92 13.62 -16.56
C THR A 453 -13.23 12.26 -15.95
N LEU A 454 -12.29 11.74 -15.14
CA LEU A 454 -12.43 10.50 -14.40
C LEU A 454 -13.75 10.45 -13.63
N ARG A 455 -14.56 9.40 -13.83
CA ARG A 455 -15.87 9.24 -13.16
C ARG A 455 -15.81 9.37 -11.64
N LEU A 456 -14.72 8.96 -11.00
CA LEU A 456 -14.54 9.09 -9.56
C LEU A 456 -14.49 10.54 -9.07
N VAL A 457 -14.17 11.49 -9.93
CA VAL A 457 -14.24 12.93 -9.62
C VAL A 457 -15.69 13.35 -9.39
N LYS A 458 -16.66 12.71 -10.08
CA LYS A 458 -18.09 12.98 -9.91
C LYS A 458 -18.64 12.40 -8.60
N GLU A 459 -17.91 11.49 -7.96
CA GLU A 459 -18.25 10.93 -6.65
C GLU A 459 -17.79 11.84 -5.48
N LEU A 460 -16.91 12.80 -5.77
CA LEU A 460 -16.51 13.81 -4.80
C LEU A 460 -17.64 14.80 -4.57
N ASP A 461 -17.93 15.11 -3.32
CA ASP A 461 -18.94 16.08 -2.98
C ASP A 461 -18.47 17.50 -3.36
N SER A 462 -19.25 18.18 -4.19
CA SER A 462 -18.94 19.50 -4.74
C SER A 462 -18.89 20.62 -3.69
N GLU A 463 -19.43 20.39 -2.49
CA GLU A 463 -19.33 21.33 -1.38
C GLU A 463 -17.89 21.39 -0.81
N PHE A 464 -17.08 20.35 -1.02
CA PHE A 464 -15.75 20.24 -0.42
C PHE A 464 -14.60 20.59 -1.38
N TYR A 465 -14.88 21.10 -2.58
CA TYR A 465 -13.87 21.63 -3.48
C TYR A 465 -14.38 22.82 -4.29
N LYS A 466 -13.47 23.64 -4.80
CA LYS A 466 -13.77 24.70 -5.77
C LYS A 466 -13.31 24.30 -7.15
N SER A 467 -14.18 24.41 -8.15
CA SER A 467 -13.86 24.07 -9.54
C SER A 467 -13.53 25.31 -10.35
N PHE A 468 -12.46 25.21 -11.16
CA PHE A 468 -12.00 26.27 -12.07
C PHE A 468 -11.83 25.70 -13.47
N ALA A 469 -12.28 26.42 -14.48
CA ALA A 469 -12.04 26.14 -15.90
C ALA A 469 -10.88 27.00 -16.40
N LEU A 470 -9.87 26.35 -17.09
CA LEU A 470 -8.63 26.98 -17.52
C LEU A 470 -8.36 26.75 -19.01
#